data_f716a9c6112f9d7f19b507c2aab81282
#
_entry.id   f716a9c6112f9d7f19b507c2aab81282
#
_cell.length_a   1.000
_cell.length_b   1.000
_cell.length_c   1.000
_cell.angle_alpha   90.00
_cell.angle_beta   90.00
_cell.angle_gamma   90.00
#
_symmetry.space_group_name_H-M   'P 1'
#
loop_
_entity.id
_entity.type
_entity.pdbx_description
1 polymer ?
#
loop_
_entity_poly.entity_id
_entity_poly.type
_entity_poly.pdbx_seq_one_letter_code
_entity_poly.pdbx_strand_id
1 'polypeptide(L)'
;WFLMKDIKYEKCTRKTFAKIDDSIEMPNLIKVQKDSYDWFVEEGLGEILKDISPIVDYSGNLVLEFLDYYMEEKTKYTLEEAKERDATYATRLHVKVRLINRETGEIKEQEIYLGDFPLMTDSGTFVINGAERVVVSQLVRSPGCYYAKEFDPKTGKRIYTSTVMPIRGAWLEYETDGNDVFYVRVDRTRKLPVTSLLRAIGIATDEVVLKDEFFTDAGL
;
A
#
# COMPACT_ATOMS: atom_id res chain seq x y z
N TRP A 1 -6.75 -47.99 -27.13
CA TRP A 1 -5.46 -47.71 -26.51
C TRP A 1 -5.49 -46.28 -26.02
N PHE A 2 -5.57 -46.11 -24.73
CA PHE A 2 -5.48 -44.76 -24.11
C PHE A 2 -4.03 -44.30 -24.26
N LEU A 3 -3.81 -43.25 -24.98
CA LEU A 3 -2.51 -42.55 -25.02
C LEU A 3 -2.30 -41.88 -23.65
N MET A 4 -1.52 -42.51 -22.81
CA MET A 4 -1.00 -41.87 -21.60
C MET A 4 0.05 -40.88 -22.06
N LYS A 5 -0.15 -39.61 -21.71
CA LYS A 5 0.83 -38.54 -21.94
C LYS A 5 1.43 -38.13 -20.59
N ASP A 6 2.73 -37.93 -20.56
CA ASP A 6 3.41 -37.34 -19.41
C ASP A 6 3.44 -35.81 -19.58
N ILE A 7 2.84 -35.07 -18.63
CA ILE A 7 2.88 -33.62 -18.58
C ILE A 7 3.82 -33.22 -17.46
N LYS A 8 4.83 -32.44 -17.80
CA LYS A 8 5.82 -31.94 -16.86
C LYS A 8 5.33 -30.61 -16.24
N TYR A 9 5.10 -30.60 -14.94
CA TYR A 9 4.87 -29.41 -14.14
C TYR A 9 6.14 -29.11 -13.36
N GLU A 10 6.60 -27.90 -13.34
CA GLU A 10 7.84 -27.40 -12.71
C GLU A 10 8.67 -28.42 -11.89
N LYS A 11 8.11 -29.00 -10.84
CA LYS A 11 8.79 -29.94 -9.92
C LYS A 11 8.31 -31.39 -10.02
N CYS A 12 7.26 -31.69 -10.80
CA CYS A 12 6.73 -33.05 -10.92
C CYS A 12 6.25 -33.39 -12.32
N THR A 13 6.32 -34.66 -12.67
CA THR A 13 5.73 -35.19 -13.91
C THR A 13 4.45 -35.94 -13.58
N ARG A 14 3.35 -35.55 -14.20
CA ARG A 14 2.04 -36.17 -14.01
C ARG A 14 1.61 -36.89 -15.30
N LYS A 15 0.92 -38.01 -15.14
CA LYS A 15 0.32 -38.73 -16.25
C LYS A 15 -1.10 -38.23 -16.48
N THR A 16 -1.40 -37.78 -17.69
CA THR A 16 -2.76 -37.46 -18.11
C THR A 16 -3.41 -38.57 -18.88
N PHE A 17 -4.68 -38.78 -18.62
CA PHE A 17 -5.55 -39.71 -19.33
C PHE A 17 -6.60 -38.99 -20.18
N ALA A 18 -6.46 -37.66 -20.31
CA ALA A 18 -7.39 -36.85 -21.09
C ALA A 18 -7.34 -37.22 -22.56
N LYS A 19 -8.50 -37.30 -23.21
CA LYS A 19 -8.63 -37.54 -24.65
C LYS A 19 -8.37 -36.27 -25.46
N ILE A 20 -8.60 -35.11 -24.88
CA ILE A 20 -8.46 -33.79 -25.48
C ILE A 20 -7.29 -33.11 -24.76
N ASP A 21 -6.38 -32.52 -25.51
CA ASP A 21 -5.28 -31.75 -24.95
C ASP A 21 -5.85 -30.48 -24.31
N ASP A 22 -5.27 -30.09 -23.15
CA ASP A 22 -5.65 -28.85 -22.47
C ASP A 22 -5.38 -27.67 -23.41
N SER A 23 -6.42 -26.92 -23.73
CA SER A 23 -6.31 -25.74 -24.60
C SER A 23 -5.70 -24.54 -23.88
N ILE A 24 -5.66 -24.59 -22.56
CA ILE A 24 -5.11 -23.54 -21.68
C ILE A 24 -4.21 -24.22 -20.66
N GLU A 25 -3.01 -23.68 -20.48
CA GLU A 25 -2.10 -24.15 -19.42
C GLU A 25 -2.73 -23.91 -18.04
N MET A 26 -2.49 -24.86 -17.13
CA MET A 26 -2.96 -24.73 -15.76
C MET A 26 -2.28 -23.52 -15.10
N PRO A 27 -3.03 -22.52 -14.63
CA PRO A 27 -2.42 -21.36 -14.00
C PRO A 27 -1.73 -21.74 -12.70
N ASN A 28 -0.61 -21.10 -12.40
CA ASN A 28 0.05 -21.24 -11.11
C ASN A 28 -0.77 -20.50 -10.04
N LEU A 29 -1.45 -21.26 -9.16
CA LEU A 29 -2.37 -20.71 -8.15
C LEU A 29 -1.67 -19.87 -7.07
N ILE A 30 -0.37 -20.04 -6.88
CA ILE A 30 0.42 -19.26 -5.90
C ILE A 30 1.18 -18.09 -6.53
N LYS A 31 0.99 -17.87 -7.83
CA LYS A 31 1.69 -16.79 -8.53
C LYS A 31 1.40 -15.42 -7.93
N VAL A 32 0.14 -15.16 -7.56
CA VAL A 32 -0.28 -13.88 -6.97
C VAL A 32 0.51 -13.56 -5.68
N GLN A 33 0.70 -14.53 -4.80
CA GLN A 33 1.47 -14.36 -3.57
C GLN A 33 2.94 -14.10 -3.87
N LYS A 34 3.54 -14.88 -4.80
CA LYS A 34 4.95 -14.73 -5.17
C LYS A 34 5.22 -13.38 -5.83
N ASP A 35 4.45 -13.04 -6.86
CA ASP A 35 4.62 -11.77 -7.58
C ASP A 35 4.45 -10.57 -6.63
N SER A 36 3.50 -10.66 -5.68
CA SER A 36 3.28 -9.61 -4.68
C SER A 36 4.44 -9.47 -3.70
N TYR A 37 5.05 -10.59 -3.29
CA TYR A 37 6.19 -10.57 -2.39
C TYR A 37 7.45 -10.07 -3.10
N ASP A 38 7.70 -10.51 -4.32
CA ASP A 38 8.82 -10.09 -5.14
C ASP A 38 8.76 -8.58 -5.39
N TRP A 39 7.60 -8.07 -5.82
CA TRP A 39 7.37 -6.63 -5.94
C TRP A 39 7.62 -5.87 -4.63
N PHE A 40 7.14 -6.42 -3.50
CA PHE A 40 7.31 -5.77 -2.20
C PHE A 40 8.79 -5.66 -1.81
N VAL A 41 9.58 -6.72 -2.06
CA VAL A 41 11.01 -6.76 -1.74
C VAL A 41 11.81 -5.86 -2.69
N GLU A 42 11.48 -5.87 -3.98
CA GLU A 42 12.25 -5.14 -5.00
C GLU A 42 11.89 -3.65 -5.06
N GLU A 43 10.61 -3.31 -4.95
CA GLU A 43 10.11 -1.95 -5.15
C GLU A 43 9.45 -1.37 -3.90
N GLY A 44 8.53 -2.11 -3.28
CA GLY A 44 7.65 -1.61 -2.23
C GLY A 44 8.38 -1.12 -0.99
N LEU A 45 9.44 -1.80 -0.55
CA LEU A 45 10.28 -1.35 0.56
C LEU A 45 10.98 -0.03 0.21
N GLY A 46 11.50 0.09 -1.01
CA GLY A 46 12.14 1.32 -1.48
C GLY A 46 11.18 2.51 -1.54
N GLU A 47 9.95 2.29 -1.99
CA GLU A 47 8.91 3.33 -2.00
C GLU A 47 8.59 3.81 -0.58
N ILE A 48 8.41 2.89 0.38
CA ILE A 48 8.11 3.23 1.77
C ILE A 48 9.26 4.02 2.40
N LEU A 49 10.50 3.61 2.18
CA LEU A 49 11.67 4.32 2.71
C LEU A 49 11.81 5.73 2.11
N LYS A 50 11.51 5.90 0.83
CA LYS A 50 11.49 7.22 0.16
C LYS A 50 10.36 8.11 0.67
N ASP A 51 9.19 7.56 0.92
CA ASP A 51 8.04 8.30 1.44
C ASP A 51 8.26 8.83 2.87
N ILE A 52 8.97 8.06 3.69
CA ILE A 52 9.31 8.46 5.06
C ILE A 52 10.48 9.44 5.08
N SER A 53 11.36 9.39 4.09
CA SER A 53 12.54 10.23 3.97
C SER A 53 12.19 11.60 3.33
N PRO A 54 12.77 12.70 3.83
CA PRO A 54 13.62 12.84 5.00
C PRO A 54 12.85 12.97 6.32
N ILE A 55 13.42 12.46 7.40
CA ILE A 55 12.94 12.74 8.76
C ILE A 55 13.70 13.94 9.29
N VAL A 56 12.98 15.01 9.58
CA VAL A 56 13.55 16.29 10.03
C VAL A 56 13.19 16.52 11.49
N ASP A 57 14.18 16.94 12.28
CA ASP A 57 13.98 17.34 13.67
C ASP A 57 13.10 18.58 13.76
N TYR A 58 12.47 18.79 14.92
CA TYR A 58 11.62 19.96 15.21
C TYR A 58 12.35 21.31 14.96
N SER A 59 13.65 21.38 15.25
CA SER A 59 14.49 22.55 14.99
C SER A 59 14.88 22.71 13.51
N GLY A 60 14.69 21.68 12.69
CA GLY A 60 15.12 21.64 11.29
C GLY A 60 16.63 21.46 11.09
N ASN A 61 17.41 21.29 12.17
CA ASN A 61 18.87 21.21 12.11
C ASN A 61 19.39 19.81 11.79
N LEU A 62 18.68 18.76 12.23
CA LEU A 62 19.03 17.37 11.96
C LEU A 62 18.09 16.80 10.90
N VAL A 63 18.69 16.20 9.88
CA VAL A 63 17.96 15.55 8.78
C VAL A 63 18.48 14.14 8.64
N LEU A 64 17.58 13.15 8.77
CA LEU A 64 17.88 11.74 8.54
C LEU A 64 17.27 11.31 7.21
N GLU A 65 18.11 10.82 6.32
CA GLU A 65 17.71 10.32 5.01
C GLU A 65 17.98 8.81 4.90
N PHE A 66 17.02 8.08 4.32
CA PHE A 66 17.20 6.69 3.93
C PHE A 66 17.69 6.65 2.48
N LEU A 67 18.85 6.03 2.24
CA LEU A 67 19.48 6.01 0.92
C LEU A 67 19.15 4.73 0.15
N ASP A 68 19.41 3.59 0.79
CA ASP A 68 19.31 2.28 0.16
C ASP A 68 19.03 1.21 1.22
N TYR A 69 18.60 0.03 0.79
CA TYR A 69 18.37 -1.12 1.67
C TYR A 69 18.85 -2.40 1.00
N TYR A 70 19.21 -3.36 1.80
CA TYR A 70 19.51 -4.71 1.35
C TYR A 70 19.14 -5.75 2.39
N MET A 71 18.86 -6.95 1.93
CA MET A 71 18.64 -8.12 2.77
C MET A 71 19.87 -9.02 2.72
N GLU A 72 20.25 -9.58 3.85
CA GLU A 72 21.33 -10.56 3.88
C GLU A 72 20.92 -11.83 3.14
N GLU A 73 21.84 -12.41 2.35
CA GLU A 73 21.60 -13.70 1.67
C GLU A 73 21.51 -14.86 2.67
N LYS A 74 22.20 -14.74 3.80
CA LYS A 74 22.23 -15.79 4.82
C LYS A 74 21.08 -15.63 5.80
N THR A 75 20.25 -16.67 5.85
CA THR A 75 19.24 -16.80 6.89
C THR A 75 19.84 -17.31 8.19
N LYS A 76 19.26 -16.93 9.31
CA LYS A 76 19.70 -17.40 10.63
C LYS A 76 19.46 -18.89 10.83
N TYR A 77 18.38 -19.41 10.28
CA TYR A 77 17.97 -20.81 10.33
C TYR A 77 17.58 -21.27 8.93
N THR A 78 17.76 -22.55 8.66
CA THR A 78 17.15 -23.18 7.49
C THR A 78 15.63 -23.30 7.68
N LEU A 79 14.89 -23.57 6.63
CA LEU A 79 13.44 -23.71 6.70
C LEU A 79 13.02 -24.83 7.67
N GLU A 80 13.72 -25.95 7.65
CA GLU A 80 13.48 -27.12 8.51
C GLU A 80 13.80 -26.80 9.97
N GLU A 81 14.98 -26.22 10.22
CA GLU A 81 15.35 -25.78 11.57
C GLU A 81 14.41 -24.74 12.16
N ALA A 82 13.88 -23.83 11.34
CA ALA A 82 12.91 -22.85 11.80
C ALA A 82 11.61 -23.49 12.26
N LYS A 83 11.16 -24.54 11.57
CA LYS A 83 9.97 -25.33 11.98
C LYS A 83 10.21 -26.13 13.24
N GLU A 84 11.38 -26.80 13.37
CA GLU A 84 11.70 -27.62 14.54
C GLU A 84 11.94 -26.81 15.81
N ARG A 85 12.47 -25.58 15.67
CA ARG A 85 12.83 -24.71 16.80
C ARG A 85 11.76 -23.69 17.15
N ASP A 86 10.58 -23.77 16.56
CA ASP A 86 9.53 -22.75 16.70
C ASP A 86 10.03 -21.33 16.42
N ALA A 87 10.94 -21.20 15.45
CA ALA A 87 11.54 -19.95 15.05
C ALA A 87 10.89 -19.38 13.77
N THR A 88 11.19 -18.13 13.48
CA THR A 88 10.76 -17.48 12.25
C THR A 88 11.85 -17.63 11.16
N TYR A 89 11.45 -18.08 9.97
CA TYR A 89 12.30 -18.10 8.81
C TYR A 89 12.43 -16.69 8.25
N ALA A 90 13.53 -16.02 8.56
CA ALA A 90 13.74 -14.60 8.28
C ALA A 90 15.19 -14.32 7.90
N THR A 91 15.38 -13.20 7.22
CA THR A 91 16.69 -12.61 6.95
C THR A 91 16.80 -11.23 7.60
N ARG A 92 18.01 -10.72 7.70
CA ARG A 92 18.26 -9.40 8.26
C ARG A 92 18.09 -8.32 7.20
N LEU A 93 17.31 -7.31 7.54
CA LEU A 93 17.15 -6.11 6.73
C LEU A 93 18.10 -5.02 7.23
N HIS A 94 18.97 -4.55 6.35
CA HIS A 94 19.88 -3.45 6.59
C HIS A 94 19.48 -2.26 5.72
N VAL A 95 19.63 -1.08 6.30
CA VAL A 95 19.30 0.18 5.60
C VAL A 95 20.50 1.13 5.73
N LYS A 96 20.90 1.71 4.62
CA LYS A 96 21.91 2.74 4.57
C LYS A 96 21.28 4.09 4.85
N VAL A 97 21.71 4.74 5.90
CA VAL A 97 21.18 6.04 6.33
C VAL A 97 22.24 7.11 6.27
N ARG A 98 21.79 8.35 6.02
CA ARG A 98 22.60 9.56 6.07
C ARG A 98 22.00 10.52 7.08
N LEU A 99 22.82 10.93 8.03
CA LEU A 99 22.49 11.96 9.00
C LEU A 99 23.22 13.25 8.61
N ILE A 100 22.46 14.31 8.39
CA ILE A 100 22.96 15.63 8.06
C ILE A 100 22.69 16.57 9.23
N ASN A 101 23.76 17.15 9.79
CA ASN A 101 23.65 18.22 10.76
C ASN A 101 23.88 19.55 10.03
N ARG A 102 22.81 20.33 9.86
CA ARG A 102 22.87 21.62 9.16
C ARG A 102 23.60 22.72 9.94
N GLU A 103 23.64 22.59 11.27
CA GLU A 103 24.29 23.56 12.14
C GLU A 103 25.81 23.45 12.09
N THR A 104 26.35 22.21 12.11
CA THR A 104 27.77 21.95 12.05
C THR A 104 28.28 21.66 10.63
N GLY A 105 27.39 21.42 9.68
CA GLY A 105 27.73 20.98 8.32
C GLY A 105 28.24 19.54 8.25
N GLU A 106 28.13 18.76 9.32
CA GLU A 106 28.61 17.39 9.39
C GLU A 106 27.63 16.42 8.72
N ILE A 107 28.15 15.52 7.87
CA ILE A 107 27.38 14.46 7.23
C ILE A 107 27.97 13.13 7.67
N LYS A 108 27.14 12.24 8.21
CA LYS A 108 27.49 10.88 8.60
C LYS A 108 26.64 9.88 7.83
N GLU A 109 27.29 8.92 7.19
CA GLU A 109 26.63 7.78 6.55
C GLU A 109 26.97 6.50 7.34
N GLN A 110 25.95 5.70 7.60
CA GLN A 110 26.08 4.45 8.31
C GLN A 110 25.05 3.43 7.86
N GLU A 111 25.43 2.16 7.87
CA GLU A 111 24.49 1.06 7.72
C GLU A 111 23.93 0.69 9.08
N ILE A 112 22.61 0.59 9.14
CA ILE A 112 21.90 0.19 10.36
C ILE A 112 21.10 -1.08 10.11
N TYR A 113 21.10 -1.95 11.10
CA TYR A 113 20.22 -3.09 11.15
C TYR A 113 18.82 -2.62 11.56
N LEU A 114 17.84 -2.81 10.66
CA LEU A 114 16.45 -2.37 10.90
C LEU A 114 15.65 -3.46 11.63
N GLY A 115 15.86 -4.72 11.28
CA GLY A 115 15.16 -5.85 11.89
C GLY A 115 15.24 -7.13 11.06
N ASP A 116 14.67 -8.20 11.60
CA ASP A 116 14.51 -9.46 10.89
C ASP A 116 13.24 -9.41 10.03
N PHE A 117 13.39 -9.73 8.75
CA PHE A 117 12.29 -9.72 7.80
C PHE A 117 11.96 -11.16 7.36
N PRO A 118 10.69 -11.60 7.47
CA PRO A 118 10.32 -12.97 7.11
C PRO A 118 10.45 -13.21 5.61
N LEU A 119 11.01 -14.36 5.26
CA LEU A 119 11.17 -14.80 3.86
C LEU A 119 10.03 -15.71 3.45
N MET A 120 9.61 -15.53 2.20
CA MET A 120 8.64 -16.43 1.58
C MET A 120 9.31 -17.73 1.16
N THR A 121 8.64 -18.84 1.40
CA THR A 121 9.07 -20.15 0.94
C THR A 121 8.71 -20.37 -0.53
N ASP A 122 9.27 -21.40 -1.14
CA ASP A 122 8.93 -21.81 -2.52
C ASP A 122 7.43 -22.09 -2.73
N SER A 123 6.73 -22.49 -1.67
CA SER A 123 5.28 -22.76 -1.68
C SER A 123 4.41 -21.52 -1.47
N GLY A 124 5.01 -20.30 -1.39
CA GLY A 124 4.27 -19.05 -1.18
C GLY A 124 3.80 -18.85 0.26
N THR A 125 4.43 -19.53 1.22
CA THR A 125 4.09 -19.46 2.64
C THR A 125 5.19 -18.75 3.43
N PHE A 126 4.87 -18.35 4.66
CA PHE A 126 5.83 -17.84 5.64
C PHE A 126 5.87 -18.76 6.84
N VAL A 127 7.06 -19.01 7.39
CA VAL A 127 7.20 -19.73 8.65
C VAL A 127 7.46 -18.71 9.76
N ILE A 128 6.47 -18.57 10.64
CA ILE A 128 6.51 -17.62 11.76
C ILE A 128 6.29 -18.40 13.05
N ASN A 129 7.27 -18.35 13.95
CA ASN A 129 7.26 -19.12 15.20
C ASN A 129 6.97 -20.61 14.94
N GLY A 130 7.65 -21.20 13.97
CA GLY A 130 7.50 -22.61 13.58
C GLY A 130 6.24 -22.95 12.77
N ALA A 131 5.24 -22.06 12.75
CA ALA A 131 3.98 -22.30 12.05
C ALA A 131 4.03 -21.76 10.63
N GLU A 132 3.64 -22.57 9.67
CA GLU A 132 3.51 -22.18 8.27
C GLU A 132 2.22 -21.40 8.06
N ARG A 133 2.34 -20.18 7.53
CA ARG A 133 1.24 -19.22 7.35
C ARG A 133 1.21 -18.68 5.94
N VAL A 134 0.03 -18.31 5.48
CA VAL A 134 -0.19 -17.70 4.16
C VAL A 134 -0.84 -16.34 4.34
N VAL A 135 -0.38 -15.36 3.56
CA VAL A 135 -1.05 -14.07 3.48
C VAL A 135 -2.26 -14.22 2.56
N VAL A 136 -3.45 -13.98 3.10
CA VAL A 136 -4.70 -14.05 2.34
C VAL A 136 -4.94 -12.72 1.64
N SER A 137 -5.16 -12.76 0.32
CA SER A 137 -5.53 -11.57 -0.46
C SER A 137 -6.86 -11.01 0.04
N GLN A 138 -6.91 -9.70 0.27
CA GLN A 138 -8.10 -8.99 0.71
C GLN A 138 -8.56 -8.03 -0.38
N LEU A 139 -9.87 -8.03 -0.65
CA LEU A 139 -10.47 -7.05 -1.54
C LEU A 139 -10.73 -5.77 -0.76
N VAL A 140 -10.15 -4.68 -1.23
CA VAL A 140 -10.34 -3.33 -0.69
C VAL A 140 -10.82 -2.42 -1.81
N ARG A 141 -11.45 -1.30 -1.44
CA ARG A 141 -11.80 -0.28 -2.43
C ARG A 141 -10.51 0.33 -2.99
N SER A 142 -10.47 0.52 -4.30
CA SER A 142 -9.35 1.21 -4.93
C SER A 142 -9.28 2.67 -4.49
N PRO A 143 -8.09 3.28 -4.41
CA PRO A 143 -7.98 4.72 -4.27
C PRO A 143 -8.72 5.44 -5.41
N GLY A 144 -9.35 6.57 -5.12
CA GLY A 144 -10.11 7.33 -6.12
C GLY A 144 -11.24 8.13 -5.50
N CYS A 145 -12.07 8.69 -6.37
CA CYS A 145 -13.24 9.49 -6.00
C CYS A 145 -14.50 8.66 -6.17
N TYR A 146 -15.30 8.56 -5.14
CA TYR A 146 -16.58 7.87 -5.12
C TYR A 146 -17.70 8.87 -4.94
N TYR A 147 -18.74 8.74 -5.74
CA TYR A 147 -19.90 9.63 -5.71
C TYR A 147 -21.15 8.84 -5.35
N ALA A 148 -21.95 9.38 -4.45
CA ALA A 148 -23.25 8.83 -4.11
C ALA A 148 -24.32 9.93 -4.08
N LYS A 149 -25.56 9.50 -4.27
CA LYS A 149 -26.74 10.35 -4.26
C LYS A 149 -27.76 9.72 -3.33
N GLU A 150 -28.13 10.46 -2.32
CA GLU A 150 -29.09 10.03 -1.34
C GLU A 150 -30.32 10.93 -1.36
N PHE A 151 -31.43 10.42 -0.88
CA PHE A 151 -32.66 11.20 -0.74
C PHE A 151 -32.93 11.41 0.75
N ASP A 152 -33.00 12.68 1.17
CA ASP A 152 -33.35 13.00 2.54
C ASP A 152 -34.88 12.90 2.74
N PRO A 153 -35.37 11.93 3.51
CA PRO A 153 -36.80 11.75 3.71
C PRO A 153 -37.45 12.90 4.48
N LYS A 154 -36.66 13.71 5.21
CA LYS A 154 -37.20 14.82 6.02
C LYS A 154 -37.42 16.07 5.19
N THR A 155 -36.47 16.40 4.33
CA THR A 155 -36.51 17.64 3.52
C THR A 155 -37.06 17.40 2.10
N GLY A 156 -37.14 16.13 1.65
CA GLY A 156 -37.52 15.80 0.29
C GLY A 156 -36.48 16.19 -0.77
N LYS A 157 -35.30 16.62 -0.32
CA LYS A 157 -34.22 17.06 -1.22
C LYS A 157 -33.21 15.93 -1.48
N ARG A 158 -32.49 16.06 -2.56
CA ARG A 158 -31.37 15.16 -2.91
C ARG A 158 -30.11 15.68 -2.28
N ILE A 159 -29.39 14.80 -1.59
CA ILE A 159 -28.08 15.06 -1.00
C ILE A 159 -27.05 14.33 -1.85
N TYR A 160 -26.02 15.02 -2.22
CA TYR A 160 -24.89 14.46 -2.96
C TYR A 160 -23.71 14.32 -2.01
N THR A 161 -23.10 13.14 -2.05
CA THR A 161 -21.90 12.84 -1.25
C THR A 161 -20.77 12.40 -2.17
N SER A 162 -19.57 12.82 -1.86
CA SER A 162 -18.37 12.36 -2.56
C SER A 162 -17.29 12.02 -1.55
N THR A 163 -16.65 10.90 -1.75
CA THR A 163 -15.53 10.44 -0.89
C THR A 163 -14.29 10.32 -1.73
N VAL A 164 -13.24 11.06 -1.36
CA VAL A 164 -11.92 10.94 -1.96
C VAL A 164 -11.07 10.05 -1.06
N MET A 165 -10.67 8.90 -1.60
CA MET A 165 -9.82 7.92 -0.93
C MET A 165 -8.41 8.01 -1.51
N PRO A 166 -7.40 8.43 -0.75
CA PRO A 166 -6.02 8.41 -1.19
C PRO A 166 -5.43 7.00 -1.10
N ILE A 167 -4.28 6.78 -1.72
CA ILE A 167 -3.49 5.56 -1.54
C ILE A 167 -3.04 5.45 -0.09
N ARG A 168 -2.61 6.58 0.50
CA ARG A 168 -2.21 6.71 1.91
C ARG A 168 -2.67 8.06 2.43
N GLY A 169 -3.20 8.12 3.64
CA GLY A 169 -3.59 9.35 4.32
C GLY A 169 -5.07 9.40 4.67
N ALA A 170 -5.52 10.58 5.09
CA ALA A 170 -6.88 10.82 5.53
C ALA A 170 -7.87 10.85 4.37
N TRP A 171 -9.06 10.34 4.60
CA TRP A 171 -10.17 10.43 3.63
C TRP A 171 -10.79 11.81 3.68
N LEU A 172 -11.19 12.31 2.51
CA LEU A 172 -11.98 13.52 2.40
C LEU A 172 -13.40 13.14 2.00
N GLU A 173 -14.35 13.44 2.86
CA GLU A 173 -15.76 13.18 2.63
C GLU A 173 -16.46 14.53 2.41
N TYR A 174 -17.00 14.71 1.22
CA TYR A 174 -17.76 15.89 0.84
C TYR A 174 -19.25 15.59 0.90
N GLU A 175 -20.06 16.52 1.37
CA GLU A 175 -21.49 16.37 1.55
C GLU A 175 -22.20 17.70 1.26
N THR A 176 -23.30 17.66 0.49
CA THR A 176 -24.20 18.79 0.39
C THR A 176 -25.26 18.75 1.50
N ASP A 177 -25.58 19.88 2.08
CA ASP A 177 -26.67 20.00 3.03
C ASP A 177 -28.00 20.32 2.32
N GLY A 178 -29.11 20.22 3.04
CA GLY A 178 -30.45 20.59 2.54
C GLY A 178 -30.60 22.05 2.09
N ASN A 179 -29.63 22.91 2.45
CA ASN A 179 -29.54 24.31 2.02
C ASN A 179 -28.56 24.54 0.86
N ASP A 180 -28.15 23.48 0.18
CA ASP A 180 -27.18 23.50 -0.92
C ASP A 180 -25.77 24.02 -0.52
N VAL A 181 -25.40 23.86 0.75
CA VAL A 181 -24.09 24.23 1.27
C VAL A 181 -23.17 23.00 1.24
N PHE A 182 -21.95 23.19 0.73
CA PHE A 182 -20.92 22.16 0.69
C PHE A 182 -20.14 22.10 1.99
N TYR A 183 -20.08 20.92 2.55
CA TYR A 183 -19.27 20.58 3.72
C TYR A 183 -18.23 19.54 3.39
N VAL A 184 -17.14 19.55 4.15
CA VAL A 184 -16.10 18.54 4.11
C VAL A 184 -15.83 17.99 5.50
N ARG A 185 -15.56 16.70 5.56
CA ARG A 185 -15.00 16.02 6.75
C ARG A 185 -13.65 15.45 6.36
N VAL A 186 -12.67 15.67 7.21
CA VAL A 186 -11.35 15.09 7.08
C VAL A 186 -11.28 13.95 8.08
N ASP A 187 -11.10 12.72 7.61
CA ASP A 187 -10.93 11.52 8.43
C ASP A 187 -12.02 11.37 9.53
N ARG A 188 -13.30 11.48 9.12
CA ARG A 188 -14.48 11.35 10.00
C ARG A 188 -14.57 12.39 11.13
N THR A 189 -13.85 13.50 11.03
CA THR A 189 -13.95 14.59 11.98
C THR A 189 -15.24 15.40 11.81
N ARG A 190 -15.35 16.50 12.53
CA ARG A 190 -16.44 17.46 12.45
C ARG A 190 -16.59 18.02 11.04
N LYS A 191 -17.82 18.26 10.58
CA LYS A 191 -18.13 18.98 9.33
C LYS A 191 -17.54 20.38 9.36
N LEU A 192 -16.85 20.75 8.31
CA LEU A 192 -16.32 22.08 8.06
C LEU A 192 -16.84 22.58 6.71
N PRO A 193 -17.09 23.88 6.54
CA PRO A 193 -17.37 24.42 5.22
C PRO A 193 -16.19 24.15 4.27
N VAL A 194 -16.48 23.76 3.01
CA VAL A 194 -15.45 23.45 2.02
C VAL A 194 -14.49 24.62 1.77
N THR A 195 -14.98 25.85 1.92
CA THR A 195 -14.18 27.07 1.79
C THR A 195 -13.02 27.13 2.79
N SER A 196 -13.20 26.58 4.00
CA SER A 196 -12.13 26.49 5.00
C SER A 196 -11.03 25.54 4.57
N LEU A 197 -11.38 24.41 3.94
CA LEU A 197 -10.41 23.48 3.38
C LEU A 197 -9.65 24.11 2.21
N LEU A 198 -10.35 24.79 1.29
CA LEU A 198 -9.72 25.46 0.14
C LEU A 198 -8.71 26.52 0.58
N ARG A 199 -9.03 27.28 1.62
CA ARG A 199 -8.09 28.25 2.21
C ARG A 199 -6.88 27.56 2.85
N ALA A 200 -7.09 26.44 3.53
CA ALA A 200 -6.01 25.67 4.15
C ALA A 200 -5.04 25.05 3.12
N ILE A 201 -5.54 24.69 1.93
CA ILE A 201 -4.72 24.16 0.83
C ILE A 201 -3.92 25.27 0.12
N GLY A 202 -4.24 26.57 0.40
CA GLY A 202 -3.52 27.71 -0.19
C GLY A 202 -4.24 28.39 -1.35
N ILE A 203 -5.49 28.02 -1.63
CA ILE A 203 -6.37 28.76 -2.55
C ILE A 203 -6.91 29.97 -1.75
N ALA A 204 -6.13 31.02 -1.73
CA ALA A 204 -6.09 31.93 -0.57
C ALA A 204 -7.03 33.14 -0.62
N THR A 205 -7.75 33.43 -1.70
CA THR A 205 -8.57 34.64 -1.76
C THR A 205 -10.02 34.33 -2.02
N ASP A 206 -10.91 35.04 -1.33
CA ASP A 206 -12.35 35.00 -1.54
C ASP A 206 -12.73 35.27 -3.01
N GLU A 207 -11.94 36.07 -3.70
CA GLU A 207 -12.10 36.37 -5.13
C GLU A 207 -11.81 35.18 -6.02
N VAL A 208 -10.88 34.30 -5.68
CA VAL A 208 -10.55 33.08 -6.47
C VAL A 208 -11.57 31.99 -6.21
N VAL A 209 -12.08 31.88 -4.98
CA VAL A 209 -13.12 30.90 -4.64
C VAL A 209 -14.47 31.28 -5.25
N LEU A 210 -14.71 32.56 -5.47
CA LEU A 210 -15.96 33.10 -6.02
C LEU A 210 -15.91 33.38 -7.54
N LYS A 211 -14.70 33.45 -8.14
CA LYS A 211 -14.55 33.56 -9.59
C LYS A 211 -14.71 32.22 -10.27
N ASP A 212 -15.86 32.07 -10.82
CA ASP A 212 -16.37 31.33 -12.00
C ASP A 212 -15.73 30.00 -12.45
N GLU A 213 -14.50 29.68 -12.23
CA GLU A 213 -13.91 28.45 -12.77
C GLU A 213 -14.23 27.20 -11.96
N PHE A 214 -14.59 27.32 -10.67
CA PHE A 214 -14.96 26.19 -9.83
C PHE A 214 -16.46 25.88 -9.78
N PHE A 215 -17.31 26.80 -10.17
CA PHE A 215 -18.78 26.64 -10.03
C PHE A 215 -19.56 26.73 -11.35
N THR A 216 -18.93 27.11 -12.45
CA THR A 216 -19.61 27.27 -13.74
C THR A 216 -19.75 25.99 -14.56
N ASP A 217 -18.96 24.95 -14.31
CA ASP A 217 -19.09 23.67 -15.03
C ASP A 217 -19.94 22.62 -14.30
N ALA A 218 -20.37 22.86 -13.08
CA ALA A 218 -21.41 22.08 -12.45
C ALA A 218 -22.76 22.59 -12.93
N GLY A 219 -23.13 22.27 -14.17
CA GLY A 219 -24.41 22.67 -14.77
C GLY A 219 -25.58 22.55 -13.80
N LEU A 220 -26.03 23.69 -13.30
CA LEU A 220 -27.33 23.91 -12.77
C LEU A 220 -28.33 24.17 -13.93
#